data_e74de36f66035c5698fa15585aeae446
#
_entry.id   e74de36f66035c5698fa15585aeae446
#
_cell.length_a   1.000
_cell.length_b   1.000
_cell.length_c   1.000
_cell.angle_alpha   90.00
_cell.angle_beta   90.00
_cell.angle_gamma   90.00
#
_symmetry.space_group_name_H-M   'P 1'
#
loop_
_entity.id
_entity.type
_entity.pdbx_description
1 polymer ?
#
loop_
_entity_poly.entity_id
_entity_poly.type
_entity_poly.pdbx_seq_one_letter_code
_entity_poly.pdbx_strand_id
1 'polypeptide(L)'
;EYYNGTTWIQPGVQSYSTVSGSFSAEVGKNYFCNTNGGGITATLPASPDLGATITFFDVAKTFDSNALTVSRNGKPIQGDSANLTVNTEGAAFSLVFSGDTYGWRIFSI
;
A
#
# COMPACT_ATOMS: atom_id res chain seq x y z
N GLU A 1 14.85 -4.50 19.88
CA GLU A 1 15.34 -3.16 19.56
C GLU A 1 16.86 -3.15 19.47
N TYR A 2 17.39 -2.14 18.84
CA TYR A 2 18.82 -2.01 18.72
C TYR A 2 19.21 -0.54 18.87
N TYR A 3 20.48 -0.34 19.15
CA TYR A 3 21.02 0.98 19.39
C TYR A 3 21.84 1.42 18.16
N ASN A 4 21.54 2.60 17.64
CA ASN A 4 22.21 3.13 16.45
C ASN A 4 23.24 4.21 16.74
N GLY A 5 23.71 4.30 17.97
CA GLY A 5 24.74 5.24 18.40
C GLY A 5 24.21 6.47 19.11
N THR A 6 23.05 6.99 18.74
CA THR A 6 22.47 8.18 19.36
C THR A 6 21.03 7.98 19.81
N THR A 7 20.32 7.07 19.19
CA THR A 7 18.90 6.85 19.44
C THR A 7 18.61 5.38 19.36
N TRP A 8 17.75 4.91 20.25
CA TRP A 8 17.24 3.54 20.16
C TRP A 8 16.18 3.49 19.08
N ILE A 9 16.29 2.48 18.22
CA ILE A 9 15.30 2.20 17.19
C ILE A 9 14.64 0.89 17.57
N GLN A 10 13.33 0.91 17.72
CA GLN A 10 12.58 -0.29 18.04
C GLN A 10 12.38 -1.13 16.79
N PRO A 11 12.83 -2.40 16.80
CA PRO A 11 12.54 -3.30 15.68
C PRO A 11 11.04 -3.41 15.49
N GLY A 12 10.58 -3.33 14.26
CA GLY A 12 9.16 -3.40 13.95
C GLY A 12 8.44 -2.08 13.95
N VAL A 13 9.05 -1.02 14.46
CA VAL A 13 8.47 0.32 14.30
C VAL A 13 8.69 0.76 12.86
N GLN A 14 7.61 1.05 12.17
CA GLN A 14 7.64 1.43 10.76
C GLN A 14 6.93 2.75 10.56
N SER A 15 7.05 3.30 9.36
CA SER A 15 6.38 4.55 9.02
C SER A 15 4.93 4.26 8.68
N TYR A 16 4.01 4.75 9.50
CA TYR A 16 2.57 4.63 9.28
C TYR A 16 1.96 6.01 9.13
N SER A 17 1.01 6.13 8.23
CA SER A 17 0.26 7.37 8.02
C SER A 17 -1.21 7.04 7.81
N THR A 18 -2.08 7.91 8.29
CA THR A 18 -3.52 7.80 7.99
C THR A 18 -3.83 8.72 6.83
N VAL A 19 -4.55 8.21 5.84
CA VAL A 19 -4.97 8.97 4.66
C VAL A 19 -6.48 8.88 4.53
N SER A 20 -7.12 9.98 4.16
CA SER A 20 -8.57 10.04 3.94
C SER A 20 -8.92 10.63 2.59
N GLY A 21 -7.95 10.83 1.73
CA GLY A 21 -8.11 11.29 0.35
C GLY A 21 -7.09 10.59 -0.53
N SER A 22 -7.21 10.77 -1.84
CA SER A 22 -6.29 10.15 -2.79
C SER A 22 -4.88 10.68 -2.62
N PHE A 23 -3.88 9.82 -2.83
CA PHE A 23 -2.49 10.13 -2.51
C PHE A 23 -1.55 9.31 -3.39
N SER A 24 -0.27 9.71 -3.37
CA SER A 24 0.82 8.95 -3.99
C SER A 24 1.49 8.11 -2.92
N ALA A 25 1.45 6.80 -3.09
CA ALA A 25 2.04 5.87 -2.13
C ALA A 25 3.56 5.82 -2.32
N GLU A 26 4.28 5.71 -1.22
CA GLU A 26 5.75 5.68 -1.23
C GLU A 26 6.25 4.33 -0.74
N VAL A 27 7.37 3.89 -1.31
CA VAL A 27 8.00 2.64 -0.93
C VAL A 27 8.41 2.66 0.54
N GLY A 28 8.18 1.54 1.22
CA GLY A 28 8.55 1.38 2.63
C GLY A 28 7.54 1.98 3.60
N LYS A 29 6.41 2.46 3.10
CA LYS A 29 5.40 3.09 3.93
C LYS A 29 4.20 2.17 4.15
N ASN A 30 3.48 2.44 5.23
CA ASN A 30 2.27 1.71 5.59
C ASN A 30 1.15 2.74 5.76
N TYR A 31 0.00 2.48 5.15
CA TYR A 31 -1.09 3.45 5.10
C TYR A 31 -2.35 2.89 5.73
N PHE A 32 -2.87 3.62 6.71
CA PHE A 32 -4.22 3.40 7.21
C PHE A 32 -5.16 4.21 6.34
N CYS A 33 -5.91 3.55 5.46
CA CYS A 33 -6.77 4.21 4.50
C CYS A 33 -8.19 4.33 5.08
N ASN A 34 -8.61 5.57 5.31
CA ASN A 34 -9.93 5.84 5.85
C ASN A 34 -10.85 6.25 4.70
N THR A 35 -11.65 5.30 4.21
CA THR A 35 -12.60 5.55 3.12
C THR A 35 -14.01 5.84 3.63
N ASN A 36 -14.16 6.21 4.90
CA ASN A 36 -15.48 6.48 5.47
C ASN A 36 -16.19 7.62 4.73
N GLY A 37 -15.45 8.60 4.22
CA GLY A 37 -16.00 9.73 3.48
C GLY A 37 -16.08 9.52 1.97
N GLY A 38 -15.60 8.42 1.44
CA GLY A 38 -15.58 8.14 0.00
C GLY A 38 -14.37 7.29 -0.39
N GLY A 39 -14.39 6.78 -1.61
CA GLY A 39 -13.28 5.99 -2.14
C GLY A 39 -11.98 6.78 -2.24
N ILE A 40 -10.87 6.07 -2.11
CA ILE A 40 -9.53 6.64 -2.19
C ILE A 40 -8.79 5.97 -3.34
N THR A 41 -7.98 6.74 -4.06
CA THR A 41 -7.04 6.21 -5.04
C THR A 41 -5.62 6.39 -4.51
N ALA A 42 -4.90 5.28 -4.38
CA ALA A 42 -3.49 5.27 -4.04
C ALA A 42 -2.69 5.02 -5.31
N THR A 43 -1.85 5.97 -5.70
CA THR A 43 -1.02 5.84 -6.90
C THR A 43 0.34 5.27 -6.52
N LEU A 44 0.71 4.15 -7.14
CA LEU A 44 1.98 3.48 -6.88
C LEU A 44 3.14 4.25 -7.53
N PRO A 45 4.38 4.05 -7.05
CA PRO A 45 5.55 4.64 -7.69
C PRO A 45 5.70 4.17 -9.14
N ALA A 46 6.17 5.06 -10.02
CA ALA A 46 6.33 4.76 -11.43
C ALA A 46 7.55 3.88 -11.71
N SER A 47 8.59 3.98 -10.89
CA SER A 47 9.86 3.30 -11.11
C SER A 47 10.35 2.62 -9.82
N PRO A 48 9.62 1.61 -9.33
CA PRO A 48 10.02 0.94 -8.10
C PRO A 48 11.22 0.02 -8.34
N ASP A 49 12.00 -0.21 -7.30
CA ASP A 49 13.06 -1.19 -7.32
C ASP A 49 12.51 -2.57 -6.98
N LEU A 50 13.24 -3.60 -7.39
CA LEU A 50 12.89 -4.97 -7.04
C LEU A 50 12.80 -5.11 -5.52
N GLY A 51 11.69 -5.66 -5.03
CA GLY A 51 11.47 -5.84 -3.60
C GLY A 51 10.84 -4.64 -2.89
N ALA A 52 10.58 -3.54 -3.61
CA ALA A 52 9.86 -2.40 -3.04
C ALA A 52 8.53 -2.86 -2.48
N THR A 53 8.19 -2.44 -1.25
CA THR A 53 7.01 -2.91 -0.54
C THR A 53 6.20 -1.74 -0.01
N ILE A 54 4.87 -1.84 -0.15
CA ILE A 54 3.92 -0.84 0.37
C ILE A 54 2.75 -1.61 0.98
N THR A 55 2.27 -1.17 2.15
CA THR A 55 1.20 -1.85 2.87
C THR A 55 0.00 -0.93 3.05
N PHE A 56 -1.20 -1.50 2.90
CA PHE A 56 -2.46 -0.76 3.03
C PHE A 56 -3.38 -1.46 4.01
N PHE A 57 -4.12 -0.66 4.80
CA PHE A 57 -5.08 -1.16 5.76
C PHE A 57 -6.40 -0.42 5.59
N ASP A 58 -7.51 -1.15 5.66
CA ASP A 58 -8.85 -0.56 5.75
C ASP A 58 -9.13 -0.19 7.21
N VAL A 59 -8.66 0.98 7.65
CA VAL A 59 -8.72 1.36 9.06
C VAL A 59 -10.15 1.60 9.54
N ALA A 60 -11.03 2.08 8.67
CA ALA A 60 -12.43 2.39 9.03
C ALA A 60 -13.38 1.24 8.72
N LYS A 61 -12.89 0.14 8.14
CA LYS A 61 -13.69 -1.00 7.72
C LYS A 61 -14.78 -0.62 6.72
N THR A 62 -14.45 0.25 5.78
CA THR A 62 -15.42 0.80 4.82
C THR A 62 -15.08 0.50 3.36
N PHE A 63 -14.08 -0.34 3.07
CA PHE A 63 -13.73 -0.68 1.69
C PHE A 63 -14.87 -1.36 0.94
N ASP A 64 -15.73 -2.08 1.63
CA ASP A 64 -16.89 -2.72 1.01
C ASP A 64 -17.94 -1.72 0.52
N SER A 65 -17.98 -0.54 1.12
CA SER A 65 -18.89 0.54 0.70
C SER A 65 -18.18 1.56 -0.18
N ASN A 66 -16.93 1.86 0.16
CA ASN A 66 -16.11 2.86 -0.54
C ASN A 66 -14.74 2.25 -0.77
N ALA A 67 -14.52 1.69 -1.95
CA ALA A 67 -13.33 0.89 -2.24
C ALA A 67 -12.04 1.71 -2.26
N LEU A 68 -10.93 1.04 -1.98
CA LEU A 68 -9.60 1.54 -2.27
C LEU A 68 -9.25 1.13 -3.70
N THR A 69 -8.86 2.09 -4.52
CA THR A 69 -8.31 1.82 -5.84
C THR A 69 -6.80 2.02 -5.77
N VAL A 70 -6.05 1.00 -6.15
CA VAL A 70 -4.59 1.10 -6.26
C VAL A 70 -4.28 1.34 -7.73
N SER A 71 -3.81 2.56 -8.05
CA SER A 71 -3.46 2.94 -9.41
C SER A 71 -2.04 2.46 -9.70
N ARG A 72 -1.89 1.66 -10.73
CA ARG A 72 -0.63 0.96 -11.02
C ARG A 72 0.49 1.85 -11.52
N ASN A 73 0.17 3.00 -12.07
CA ASN A 73 1.14 3.99 -12.55
C ASN A 73 2.18 3.38 -13.51
N GLY A 74 1.72 2.55 -14.46
CA GLY A 74 2.54 2.03 -15.54
C GLY A 74 3.07 0.61 -15.36
N LYS A 75 3.19 0.11 -14.14
CA LYS A 75 3.65 -1.26 -13.90
C LYS A 75 2.45 -2.18 -13.72
N PRO A 76 2.56 -3.48 -14.06
CA PRO A 76 1.45 -4.40 -13.82
C PRO A 76 1.17 -4.60 -12.33
N ILE A 77 -0.04 -5.01 -12.01
CA ILE A 77 -0.41 -5.53 -10.67
C ILE A 77 -0.91 -6.95 -10.89
N GLN A 78 -0.32 -7.91 -10.18
CA GLN A 78 -0.65 -9.33 -10.32
C GLN A 78 -0.52 -9.81 -11.78
N GLY A 79 0.42 -9.23 -12.52
CA GLY A 79 0.67 -9.56 -13.90
C GLY A 79 -0.28 -8.89 -14.90
N ASP A 80 -1.23 -8.10 -14.41
CA ASP A 80 -2.25 -7.47 -15.26
C ASP A 80 -2.01 -5.98 -15.42
N SER A 81 -2.24 -5.47 -16.62
CA SER A 81 -2.16 -4.05 -16.91
C SER A 81 -3.48 -3.36 -16.53
N ALA A 82 -3.86 -3.51 -15.26
CA ALA A 82 -5.10 -2.96 -14.73
C ALA A 82 -4.88 -2.51 -13.30
N ASN A 83 -5.62 -1.50 -12.88
CA ASN A 83 -5.60 -1.05 -11.48
C ASN A 83 -6.26 -2.09 -10.59
N LEU A 84 -5.89 -2.10 -9.31
CA LEU A 84 -6.46 -3.01 -8.33
C LEU A 84 -7.57 -2.28 -7.58
N THR A 85 -8.73 -2.90 -7.50
CA THR A 85 -9.83 -2.42 -6.66
C THR A 85 -9.95 -3.33 -5.45
N VAL A 86 -9.86 -2.75 -4.26
CA VAL A 86 -9.97 -3.50 -3.00
C VAL A 86 -11.26 -3.10 -2.32
N ASN A 87 -12.20 -4.04 -2.26
CA ASN A 87 -13.54 -3.80 -1.71
C ASN A 87 -13.91 -4.77 -0.60
N THR A 88 -12.93 -5.31 0.08
CA THR A 88 -13.14 -6.22 1.20
C THR A 88 -13.06 -5.45 2.51
N GLU A 89 -14.11 -5.54 3.31
CA GLU A 89 -14.15 -4.90 4.62
C GLU A 89 -12.99 -5.39 5.50
N GLY A 90 -12.24 -4.46 6.07
CA GLY A 90 -11.15 -4.78 6.98
C GLY A 90 -9.90 -5.31 6.31
N ALA A 91 -9.77 -5.15 4.99
CA ALA A 91 -8.61 -5.65 4.25
C ALA A 91 -7.29 -5.08 4.80
N ALA A 92 -6.28 -5.94 4.83
CA ALA A 92 -4.91 -5.54 5.16
C ALA A 92 -3.99 -6.36 4.25
N PHE A 93 -3.19 -5.67 3.45
CA PHE A 93 -2.37 -6.35 2.46
C PHE A 93 -1.14 -5.54 2.10
N SER A 94 -0.14 -6.24 1.60
CA SER A 94 1.08 -5.61 1.10
C SER A 94 1.26 -5.92 -0.37
N LEU A 95 1.83 -4.96 -1.09
CA LEU A 95 2.27 -5.14 -2.46
C LEU A 95 3.79 -5.13 -2.47
N VAL A 96 4.39 -6.09 -3.15
CA VAL A 96 5.84 -6.15 -3.35
C VAL A 96 6.12 -6.16 -4.85
N PHE A 97 7.09 -5.34 -5.27
CA PHE A 97 7.43 -5.25 -6.69
C PHE A 97 8.35 -6.40 -7.08
N SER A 98 7.90 -7.21 -8.03
CA SER A 98 8.58 -8.43 -8.46
C SER A 98 9.29 -8.28 -9.82
N GLY A 99 9.34 -7.09 -10.37
CA GLY A 99 9.96 -6.83 -11.67
C GLY A 99 8.93 -6.39 -12.71
N ASP A 100 9.40 -6.08 -13.93
CA ASP A 100 8.53 -5.47 -14.93
C ASP A 100 7.54 -6.45 -15.56
N THR A 101 7.81 -7.74 -15.50
CA THR A 101 6.95 -8.73 -16.16
C THR A 101 5.64 -8.94 -15.40
N TYR A 102 5.72 -9.16 -14.09
CA TYR A 102 4.53 -9.43 -13.28
C TYR A 102 4.17 -8.28 -12.36
N GLY A 103 5.07 -7.32 -12.18
CA GLY A 103 4.83 -6.09 -11.47
C GLY A 103 4.65 -6.27 -9.97
N TRP A 104 3.66 -5.56 -9.44
CA TRP A 104 3.35 -5.60 -8.01
C TRP A 104 2.57 -6.86 -7.70
N ARG A 105 3.02 -7.61 -6.69
CA ARG A 105 2.34 -8.84 -6.26
C ARG A 105 1.77 -8.66 -4.87
N ILE A 106 0.57 -9.17 -4.66
CA ILE A 106 -0.07 -9.17 -3.34
C ILE A 106 0.45 -10.36 -2.57
N PHE A 107 0.97 -10.14 -1.34
CA PHE A 107 1.42 -11.27 -0.54
C PHE A 107 0.76 -11.37 0.83
N SER A 108 -0.19 -10.50 1.14
CA SER A 108 -1.00 -10.61 2.35
C SER A 108 -2.27 -9.81 2.13
N ILE A 109 -3.39 -10.41 2.41
CA ILE A 109 -4.67 -9.75 2.20
C ILE A 109 -5.69 -10.13 3.29
#